data_d69740b7f2c32c4e9ab93700e23c793a
#
_entry.id   d69740b7f2c32c4e9ab93700e23c793a
#
_cell.length_a   1.000
_cell.length_b   1.000
_cell.length_c   1.000
_cell.angle_alpha   90.00
_cell.angle_beta   90.00
_cell.angle_gamma   90.00
#
_symmetry.space_group_name_H-M   'P 1'
#
loop_
_entity.id
_entity.type
_entity.pdbx_description
1 polymer ?
#
loop_
_entity_poly.entity_id
_entity_poly.type
_entity_poly.pdbx_seq_one_letter_code
_entity_poly.pdbx_strand_id
1 'polypeptide(L)'
;MSRYGIYVQPETGSKPFYLDDEQCQPLAKLGQFKFYFPYESAKLNRVEPEGVWEYIRDRKAWRAVVPGMSDYNCFIVVKKGAHAAGTYGLTGVTQLWTDSLWLEAPYIYVYAECGDYSAWGDDPYGKFFVYDVYGTPKPKSAAGKYGIQLRGMNGVTTLTDFSKLGYCVWAGTVYSDGKKGSGAKIPGYDISNESRYTIYVRPKSQACTMLRFRNSIWTDVPAYLNVLLFDHNPDLSVLPKYGIQICNQNGKTTYTSKYCPLMGGQLLSAMSGNSKYKTPYFNLANYGTFVSSIKNKNYDLAALGLYVSGNYYDVRFLATVDSGWMGDMWTNNGNVQGIYNTHCIDGDLYL
;
A
#
# COMPACT_ATOMS: atom_id res chain seq x y z
N MET A 1 19.85 28.26 -7.15
CA MET A 1 20.37 27.85 -5.84
C MET A 1 21.23 26.61 -6.03
N SER A 2 22.44 26.55 -5.49
CA SER A 2 23.27 25.35 -5.52
C SER A 2 22.65 24.30 -4.60
N ARG A 3 22.28 23.13 -5.14
CA ARG A 3 21.82 21.98 -4.33
C ARG A 3 23.02 21.37 -3.62
N TYR A 4 22.90 21.18 -2.33
CA TYR A 4 23.84 20.39 -1.54
C TYR A 4 23.26 19.02 -1.34
N GLY A 5 24.04 17.97 -1.64
CA GLY A 5 23.59 16.60 -1.49
C GLY A 5 24.60 15.61 -2.06
N ILE A 6 24.27 14.33 -1.99
CA ILE A 6 25.06 13.27 -2.64
C ILE A 6 24.38 12.91 -3.95
N TYR A 7 25.10 13.06 -5.05
CA TYR A 7 24.67 12.56 -6.35
C TYR A 7 24.98 11.08 -6.45
N VAL A 8 23.99 10.29 -6.77
CA VAL A 8 24.10 8.83 -6.92
C VAL A 8 23.70 8.46 -8.33
N GLN A 9 24.60 7.72 -9.02
CA GLN A 9 24.32 7.10 -10.31
C GLN A 9 24.18 5.59 -10.09
N PRO A 10 22.96 5.02 -10.09
CA PRO A 10 22.76 3.57 -9.92
C PRO A 10 23.34 2.79 -11.10
N GLU A 11 23.98 1.63 -10.83
CA GLU A 11 24.49 0.74 -11.88
C GLU A 11 23.38 0.02 -12.65
N THR A 12 22.16 -0.02 -12.09
CA THR A 12 21.01 -0.73 -12.67
C THR A 12 20.32 0.01 -13.81
N GLY A 13 20.90 1.11 -14.30
CA GLY A 13 20.33 1.89 -15.40
C GLY A 13 19.17 2.81 -14.99
N SER A 14 18.82 2.87 -13.72
CA SER A 14 17.90 3.87 -13.18
C SER A 14 18.52 5.26 -13.31
N LYS A 15 17.67 6.28 -13.37
CA LYS A 15 18.15 7.68 -13.39
C LYS A 15 19.04 8.00 -12.19
N PRO A 16 20.02 8.87 -12.37
CA PRO A 16 20.76 9.46 -11.27
C PRO A 16 19.80 10.19 -10.33
N PHE A 17 20.05 10.10 -9.04
CA PHE A 17 19.28 10.82 -8.04
C PHE A 17 20.18 11.55 -7.05
N TYR A 18 19.61 12.56 -6.40
CA TYR A 18 20.26 13.26 -5.31
C TYR A 18 19.65 12.81 -3.99
N LEU A 19 20.50 12.47 -3.04
CA LEU A 19 20.11 12.41 -1.64
C LEU A 19 20.26 13.83 -1.10
N ASP A 20 19.14 14.54 -1.01
CA ASP A 20 19.08 15.90 -0.50
C ASP A 20 17.95 16.04 0.53
N ASP A 21 17.84 17.22 1.14
CA ASP A 21 16.88 17.52 2.20
C ASP A 21 15.49 17.92 1.69
N GLU A 22 15.34 18.21 0.38
CA GLU A 22 14.09 18.78 -0.12
C GLU A 22 13.21 17.79 -0.89
N GLN A 23 13.81 16.92 -1.70
CA GLN A 23 13.06 16.11 -2.66
C GLN A 23 13.22 14.61 -2.50
N CYS A 24 14.26 14.18 -1.82
CA CYS A 24 14.69 12.78 -1.82
C CYS A 24 14.87 12.21 -0.41
N GLN A 25 13.86 12.35 0.44
CA GLN A 25 13.86 11.65 1.73
C GLN A 25 13.50 10.17 1.49
N PRO A 26 14.41 9.23 1.80
CA PRO A 26 14.12 7.82 1.68
C PRO A 26 12.95 7.42 2.57
N LEU A 27 12.10 6.56 2.05
CA LEU A 27 10.89 6.10 2.71
C LEU A 27 11.09 4.67 3.22
N ALA A 28 10.90 4.47 4.52
CA ALA A 28 10.92 3.17 5.15
C ALA A 28 9.51 2.59 5.24
N LYS A 29 9.34 1.30 4.97
CA LYS A 29 8.15 0.54 5.31
C LYS A 29 8.34 -0.07 6.70
N LEU A 30 7.63 0.45 7.69
CA LEU A 30 7.77 0.02 9.09
C LEU A 30 7.00 -1.27 9.37
N GLY A 31 5.93 -1.55 8.61
CA GLY A 31 5.19 -2.78 8.72
C GLY A 31 3.99 -2.85 7.80
N GLN A 32 3.47 -4.07 7.66
CA GLN A 32 2.16 -4.34 7.10
C GLN A 32 1.30 -4.97 8.19
N PHE A 33 0.11 -4.42 8.38
CA PHE A 33 -0.82 -4.82 9.43
C PHE A 33 -2.08 -5.39 8.79
N LYS A 34 -2.35 -6.66 9.07
CA LYS A 34 -3.61 -7.32 8.71
C LYS A 34 -4.53 -7.28 9.91
N PHE A 35 -5.70 -6.74 9.73
CA PHE A 35 -6.74 -6.72 10.76
C PHE A 35 -7.90 -7.61 10.34
N TYR A 36 -8.13 -8.68 11.10
CA TYR A 36 -9.25 -9.59 10.92
C TYR A 36 -10.44 -9.10 11.74
N PHE A 37 -11.55 -8.87 11.09
CA PHE A 37 -12.76 -8.44 11.81
C PHE A 37 -13.27 -9.54 12.73
N PRO A 38 -13.43 -9.31 14.04
CA PRO A 38 -13.87 -10.33 14.98
C PRO A 38 -15.34 -10.70 14.74
N TYR A 39 -15.61 -11.99 14.68
CA TYR A 39 -16.92 -12.56 14.33
C TYR A 39 -18.05 -12.26 15.33
N GLU A 40 -17.78 -12.08 16.60
CA GLU A 40 -18.77 -11.76 17.63
C GLU A 40 -18.13 -10.90 18.72
N SER A 41 -18.89 -10.00 19.31
CA SER A 41 -18.45 -9.21 20.47
C SER A 41 -18.04 -10.08 21.68
N ALA A 42 -18.57 -11.29 21.80
CA ALA A 42 -18.22 -12.26 22.82
C ALA A 42 -16.97 -13.10 22.48
N LYS A 43 -16.53 -13.13 21.22
CA LYS A 43 -15.35 -13.87 20.75
C LYS A 43 -14.20 -12.93 20.36
N LEU A 44 -14.14 -11.75 20.94
CA LEU A 44 -13.08 -10.75 20.79
C LEU A 44 -11.65 -11.30 21.03
N ASN A 45 -11.52 -12.52 21.57
CA ASN A 45 -10.26 -13.20 21.82
C ASN A 45 -9.71 -13.99 20.62
N ARG A 46 -10.41 -14.05 19.48
CA ARG A 46 -9.87 -14.61 18.25
C ARG A 46 -9.16 -13.52 17.44
N VAL A 47 -8.12 -12.98 18.02
CA VAL A 47 -7.11 -12.24 17.28
C VAL A 47 -6.23 -13.29 16.63
N GLU A 48 -6.22 -13.33 15.30
CA GLU A 48 -5.31 -14.21 14.57
C GLU A 48 -3.86 -13.90 14.99
N PRO A 49 -3.01 -14.92 15.18
CA PRO A 49 -1.66 -14.74 15.72
C PRO A 49 -0.71 -13.89 14.86
N GLU A 50 -1.07 -13.57 13.61
CA GLU A 50 -0.25 -12.75 12.73
C GLU A 50 -0.31 -11.24 13.01
N GLY A 51 -1.27 -10.77 13.80
CA GLY A 51 -1.36 -9.38 14.19
C GLY A 51 -1.70 -9.27 15.67
N VAL A 52 -0.78 -8.79 16.47
CA VAL A 52 -1.02 -8.58 17.90
C VAL A 52 -1.89 -7.33 18.06
N TRP A 53 -3.19 -7.48 17.76
CA TRP A 53 -4.17 -6.44 17.95
C TRP A 53 -4.77 -6.53 19.35
N GLU A 54 -4.79 -5.42 20.07
CA GLU A 54 -5.40 -5.27 21.38
C GLU A 54 -6.63 -4.37 21.28
N TYR A 55 -7.77 -4.82 21.81
CA TYR A 55 -8.96 -3.99 21.86
C TYR A 55 -8.92 -3.00 23.01
N ILE A 56 -9.07 -1.72 22.71
CA ILE A 56 -9.11 -0.63 23.68
C ILE A 56 -10.55 -0.19 23.88
N ARG A 57 -11.15 -0.66 24.99
CA ARG A 57 -12.57 -0.48 25.28
C ARG A 57 -12.99 0.99 25.29
N ASP A 58 -12.22 1.87 25.93
CA ASP A 58 -12.56 3.30 26.06
C ASP A 58 -12.51 4.04 24.72
N ARG A 59 -11.76 3.53 23.77
CA ARG A 59 -11.63 4.09 22.41
C ARG A 59 -12.48 3.37 21.38
N LYS A 60 -13.10 2.24 21.76
CA LYS A 60 -13.83 1.34 20.85
C LYS A 60 -12.99 0.96 19.60
N ALA A 61 -11.70 0.83 19.75
CA ALA A 61 -10.77 0.62 18.65
C ALA A 61 -9.76 -0.48 18.98
N TRP A 62 -9.20 -1.07 17.94
CA TRP A 62 -8.10 -2.01 18.03
C TRP A 62 -6.79 -1.29 17.81
N ARG A 63 -5.72 -1.71 18.50
CA ARG A 63 -4.38 -1.18 18.27
C ARG A 63 -3.35 -2.29 18.09
N ALA A 64 -2.30 -1.97 17.33
CA ALA A 64 -1.10 -2.80 17.19
C ALA A 64 0.15 -1.95 17.27
N VAL A 65 1.24 -2.52 17.80
CA VAL A 65 2.53 -1.81 17.90
C VAL A 65 3.16 -1.68 16.52
N VAL A 66 3.57 -0.47 16.16
CA VAL A 66 4.39 -0.19 14.98
C VAL A 66 5.85 -0.09 15.41
N PRO A 67 6.69 -1.09 15.06
CA PRO A 67 8.08 -1.09 15.49
C PRO A 67 8.86 0.13 14.99
N GLY A 68 9.55 0.82 15.89
CA GLY A 68 10.39 1.98 15.56
C GLY A 68 9.65 3.26 15.18
N MET A 69 8.34 3.33 15.38
CA MET A 69 7.51 4.47 14.98
C MET A 69 7.99 5.80 15.57
N SER A 70 8.58 5.81 16.77
CA SER A 70 9.10 7.00 17.43
C SER A 70 10.15 7.75 16.60
N ASP A 71 10.90 7.04 15.78
CA ASP A 71 12.03 7.56 15.00
C ASP A 71 11.63 8.08 13.62
N TYR A 72 10.33 7.97 13.26
CA TYR A 72 9.83 8.31 11.95
C TYR A 72 8.63 9.26 12.00
N ASN A 73 8.50 10.08 10.97
CA ASN A 73 7.24 10.76 10.64
C ASN A 73 6.40 9.79 9.81
N CYS A 74 5.42 9.18 10.46
CA CYS A 74 4.69 8.05 9.89
C CYS A 74 3.38 8.45 9.25
N PHE A 75 2.97 7.66 8.25
CA PHE A 75 1.65 7.71 7.64
C PHE A 75 1.18 6.30 7.25
N ILE A 76 -0.13 6.14 7.02
CA ILE A 76 -0.74 4.87 6.68
C ILE A 76 -1.19 4.90 5.22
N VAL A 77 -0.93 3.80 4.51
CA VAL A 77 -1.50 3.53 3.18
C VAL A 77 -2.45 2.35 3.29
N VAL A 78 -3.71 2.56 2.91
CA VAL A 78 -4.73 1.51 2.90
C VAL A 78 -4.52 0.62 1.68
N LYS A 79 -4.29 -0.67 1.93
CA LYS A 79 -4.10 -1.69 0.89
C LYS A 79 -5.39 -2.46 0.62
N LYS A 80 -6.21 -2.63 1.65
CA LYS A 80 -7.55 -3.21 1.59
C LYS A 80 -8.38 -2.60 2.72
N GLY A 81 -9.33 -1.74 2.39
CA GLY A 81 -10.13 -0.96 3.36
C GLY A 81 -11.58 -1.41 3.47
N ALA A 82 -12.08 -2.24 2.54
CA ALA A 82 -13.43 -2.78 2.55
C ALA A 82 -13.47 -4.24 2.12
N HIS A 83 -14.47 -4.95 2.61
CA HIS A 83 -14.73 -6.32 2.22
C HIS A 83 -16.24 -6.56 2.18
N ALA A 84 -16.74 -7.07 1.05
CA ALA A 84 -18.09 -7.57 0.93
C ALA A 84 -18.03 -9.05 0.53
N ALA A 85 -18.86 -9.86 1.14
CA ALA A 85 -18.98 -11.28 0.85
C ALA A 85 -20.44 -11.70 0.84
N GLY A 86 -20.81 -12.58 -0.10
CA GLY A 86 -22.06 -13.29 -0.07
C GLY A 86 -21.99 -14.47 0.87
N THR A 87 -23.07 -14.77 1.57
CA THR A 87 -23.17 -15.93 2.46
C THR A 87 -23.90 -17.06 1.77
N TYR A 88 -23.27 -18.23 1.71
CA TYR A 88 -23.86 -19.41 1.14
C TYR A 88 -24.97 -19.94 2.08
N GLY A 89 -26.19 -20.01 1.57
CA GLY A 89 -27.32 -20.66 2.29
C GLY A 89 -28.10 -19.80 3.28
N LEU A 90 -27.68 -18.57 3.56
CA LEU A 90 -28.40 -17.59 4.35
C LEU A 90 -28.55 -16.29 3.57
N THR A 91 -29.68 -15.66 3.73
CA THR A 91 -30.14 -14.49 2.99
C THR A 91 -29.35 -13.24 3.37
N GLY A 92 -28.23 -12.93 2.68
CA GLY A 92 -27.60 -11.65 2.90
C GLY A 92 -26.20 -11.49 2.31
N VAL A 93 -25.80 -10.24 2.19
CA VAL A 93 -24.43 -9.83 1.88
C VAL A 93 -23.89 -9.07 3.08
N THR A 94 -22.76 -9.50 3.60
CA THR A 94 -22.06 -8.79 4.67
C THR A 94 -21.08 -7.80 4.04
N GLN A 95 -21.16 -6.55 4.45
CA GLN A 95 -20.18 -5.54 4.10
C GLN A 95 -19.48 -5.05 5.35
N LEU A 96 -18.16 -5.05 5.31
CA LEU A 96 -17.27 -4.60 6.36
C LEU A 96 -16.41 -3.45 5.81
N TRP A 97 -16.14 -2.45 6.61
CA TRP A 97 -15.26 -1.34 6.21
C TRP A 97 -14.49 -0.78 7.40
N THR A 98 -13.36 -0.18 7.09
CA THR A 98 -12.62 0.64 8.03
C THR A 98 -13.30 2.00 8.12
N ASP A 99 -13.78 2.38 9.29
CA ASP A 99 -14.39 3.68 9.54
C ASP A 99 -13.35 4.72 9.94
N SER A 100 -12.48 4.37 10.89
CA SER A 100 -11.44 5.26 11.38
C SER A 100 -10.10 4.55 11.48
N LEU A 101 -9.04 5.27 11.11
CA LEU A 101 -7.68 4.76 11.05
C LEU A 101 -6.70 5.88 11.40
N TRP A 102 -5.86 5.68 12.45
CA TRP A 102 -4.90 6.70 12.86
C TRP A 102 -3.66 6.14 13.51
N LEU A 103 -2.65 6.98 13.66
CA LEU A 103 -1.39 6.68 14.33
C LEU A 103 -1.26 7.53 15.59
N GLU A 104 -0.89 6.88 16.67
CA GLU A 104 -0.51 7.51 17.94
C GLU A 104 0.63 6.68 18.54
N ALA A 105 1.85 7.22 18.50
CA ALA A 105 3.04 6.45 18.83
C ALA A 105 2.94 5.74 20.18
N PRO A 106 3.29 4.45 20.24
CA PRO A 106 3.89 3.62 19.19
C PRO A 106 2.88 2.76 18.40
N TYR A 107 1.62 3.14 18.30
CA TYR A 107 0.53 2.28 17.82
C TYR A 107 -0.10 2.79 16.53
N ILE A 108 -0.59 1.83 15.72
CA ILE A 108 -1.66 2.01 14.74
C ILE A 108 -2.99 1.64 15.39
N TYR A 109 -4.03 2.45 15.18
CA TYR A 109 -5.39 2.21 15.66
C TYR A 109 -6.34 2.03 14.50
N VAL A 110 -7.29 1.09 14.65
CA VAL A 110 -8.34 0.77 13.68
C VAL A 110 -9.68 0.71 14.39
N TYR A 111 -10.66 1.43 13.86
CA TYR A 111 -12.06 1.21 14.12
C TYR A 111 -12.73 0.76 12.83
N ALA A 112 -13.38 -0.40 12.87
CA ALA A 112 -14.03 -0.99 11.71
C ALA A 112 -15.50 -1.28 12.02
N GLU A 113 -16.37 -1.13 11.03
CA GLU A 113 -17.79 -1.34 11.13
C GLU A 113 -18.31 -2.44 10.21
N CYS A 114 -19.51 -2.93 10.52
CA CYS A 114 -20.20 -3.95 9.77
C CYS A 114 -21.64 -3.51 9.49
N GLY A 115 -22.08 -3.61 8.24
CA GLY A 115 -23.42 -3.18 7.82
C GLY A 115 -24.53 -4.15 8.16
N ASP A 116 -24.29 -5.45 8.35
CA ASP A 116 -25.28 -6.44 8.75
C ASP A 116 -24.62 -7.61 9.49
N TYR A 117 -25.16 -7.94 10.66
CA TYR A 117 -24.68 -9.02 11.52
C TYR A 117 -25.33 -10.38 11.22
N SER A 118 -26.45 -10.40 10.51
CA SER A 118 -27.26 -11.61 10.36
C SER A 118 -26.72 -12.64 9.39
N ALA A 119 -25.75 -12.25 8.57
CA ALA A 119 -25.25 -13.04 7.44
C ALA A 119 -23.85 -13.66 7.67
N TRP A 120 -23.48 -13.91 8.90
CA TRP A 120 -22.15 -14.44 9.25
C TRP A 120 -22.08 -15.96 9.04
N GLY A 121 -21.72 -16.37 7.85
CA GLY A 121 -21.26 -17.73 7.62
C GLY A 121 -19.83 -17.93 8.11
N ASP A 122 -19.47 -19.19 8.36
CA ASP A 122 -18.15 -19.63 8.87
C ASP A 122 -16.97 -19.44 7.86
N ASP A 123 -17.04 -18.45 6.95
CA ASP A 123 -15.94 -18.22 6.02
C ASP A 123 -14.81 -17.41 6.69
N PRO A 124 -13.74 -18.08 7.14
CA PRO A 124 -12.62 -17.42 7.80
C PRO A 124 -11.68 -16.71 6.80
N TYR A 125 -11.85 -16.90 5.48
CA TYR A 125 -10.78 -16.63 4.50
C TYR A 125 -10.78 -15.25 3.86
N GLY A 126 -11.71 -14.36 4.16
CA GLY A 126 -11.80 -13.11 3.41
C GLY A 126 -11.94 -11.82 4.22
N LYS A 127 -12.27 -11.90 5.48
CA LYS A 127 -12.75 -10.78 6.31
C LYS A 127 -11.58 -10.02 6.97
N PHE A 128 -10.64 -9.53 6.18
CA PHE A 128 -9.51 -8.78 6.71
C PHE A 128 -9.24 -7.51 5.93
N PHE A 129 -8.69 -6.54 6.62
CA PHE A 129 -8.17 -5.30 6.08
C PHE A 129 -6.64 -5.34 6.08
N VAL A 130 -6.02 -4.53 5.24
CA VAL A 130 -4.57 -4.46 5.13
C VAL A 130 -4.11 -3.02 5.10
N TYR A 131 -3.18 -2.69 5.98
CA TYR A 131 -2.60 -1.37 6.10
C TYR A 131 -1.08 -1.46 6.07
N ASP A 132 -0.44 -0.63 5.27
CA ASP A 132 1.00 -0.43 5.29
C ASP A 132 1.32 0.84 6.06
N VAL A 133 2.28 0.78 6.97
CA VAL A 133 2.82 1.96 7.65
C VAL A 133 4.17 2.31 7.06
N TYR A 134 4.27 3.52 6.55
CA TYR A 134 5.50 4.12 6.05
C TYR A 134 5.93 5.28 6.91
N GLY A 135 7.22 5.61 6.85
CA GLY A 135 7.74 6.79 7.53
C GLY A 135 9.02 7.32 6.92
N THR A 136 9.20 8.63 7.05
CA THR A 136 10.47 9.31 6.79
C THR A 136 11.23 9.47 8.10
N PRO A 137 12.53 9.20 8.17
CA PRO A 137 13.32 9.34 9.39
C PRO A 137 13.21 10.76 9.97
N LYS A 138 13.03 10.88 11.28
CA LYS A 138 13.05 12.19 11.95
C LYS A 138 14.47 12.76 12.01
N PRO A 139 14.62 14.08 11.88
CA PRO A 139 15.94 14.73 11.84
C PRO A 139 16.84 14.48 13.06
N LYS A 140 16.25 14.14 14.21
CA LYS A 140 16.96 13.95 15.48
C LYS A 140 17.09 12.50 15.90
N SER A 141 16.61 11.54 15.10
CA SER A 141 16.72 10.14 15.47
C SER A 141 18.19 9.72 15.33
N ALA A 142 18.90 9.69 16.44
CA ALA A 142 20.19 9.01 16.54
C ALA A 142 20.02 7.50 16.67
N ALA A 143 19.04 6.94 15.99
CA ALA A 143 18.61 5.54 16.12
C ALA A 143 19.67 4.54 15.66
N GLY A 144 20.70 4.96 14.96
CA GLY A 144 21.81 4.11 14.52
C GLY A 144 23.15 4.60 15.04
N LYS A 145 24.06 3.67 15.33
CA LYS A 145 25.48 4.00 15.61
C LYS A 145 26.23 4.34 14.33
N TYR A 146 25.72 3.91 13.17
CA TYR A 146 26.35 4.06 11.87
C TYR A 146 25.34 4.61 10.87
N GLY A 147 25.78 5.52 10.01
CA GLY A 147 24.91 6.11 8.99
C GLY A 147 25.48 7.36 8.36
N ILE A 148 24.74 7.92 7.43
CA ILE A 148 25.03 9.19 6.77
C ILE A 148 23.91 10.15 7.12
N GLN A 149 24.26 11.32 7.60
CA GLN A 149 23.33 12.41 7.84
C GLN A 149 23.69 13.57 6.91
N LEU A 150 22.75 13.92 6.03
CA LEU A 150 22.85 15.09 5.17
C LEU A 150 22.02 16.21 5.78
N ARG A 151 22.62 17.36 6.02
CA ARG A 151 21.96 18.53 6.57
C ARG A 151 21.90 19.61 5.51
N GLY A 152 20.72 20.07 5.17
CA GLY A 152 20.48 21.21 4.31
C GLY A 152 19.75 22.33 5.03
N MET A 153 19.39 23.39 4.31
CA MET A 153 18.66 24.53 4.87
C MET A 153 17.24 24.19 5.31
N ASN A 154 16.60 23.20 4.68
CA ASN A 154 15.19 22.87 4.88
C ASN A 154 14.98 21.57 5.63
N GLY A 155 16.03 20.85 6.00
CA GLY A 155 15.87 19.60 6.71
C GLY A 155 17.11 18.75 6.88
N VAL A 156 16.87 17.51 7.30
CA VAL A 156 17.92 16.50 7.50
C VAL A 156 17.45 15.19 6.87
N THR A 157 18.22 14.65 5.94
CA THR A 157 18.06 13.29 5.45
C THR A 157 19.03 12.38 6.18
N THR A 158 18.52 11.30 6.77
CA THR A 158 19.32 10.33 7.52
C THR A 158 19.17 8.96 6.91
N LEU A 159 20.29 8.33 6.58
CA LEU A 159 20.41 6.94 6.24
C LEU A 159 21.13 6.23 7.38
N THR A 160 20.47 5.30 8.04
CA THR A 160 21.03 4.58 9.19
C THR A 160 21.08 3.10 8.95
N ASP A 161 21.82 2.39 9.80
CA ASP A 161 21.90 0.93 9.84
C ASP A 161 20.58 0.24 10.22
N PHE A 162 19.56 0.97 10.67
CA PHE A 162 18.22 0.47 10.98
C PHE A 162 17.17 0.79 9.89
N SER A 163 17.53 1.49 8.83
CA SER A 163 16.57 1.88 7.80
C SER A 163 16.09 0.65 7.02
N LYS A 164 14.77 0.40 7.07
CA LYS A 164 14.09 -0.63 6.24
C LYS A 164 13.59 0.00 4.95
N LEU A 165 14.51 0.36 4.07
CA LEU A 165 14.17 1.01 2.80
C LEU A 165 13.58 0.02 1.81
N GLY A 166 12.65 0.50 0.99
CA GLY A 166 12.28 -0.17 -0.25
C GLY A 166 13.25 0.24 -1.35
N TYR A 167 13.66 -0.70 -2.20
CA TYR A 167 14.57 -0.44 -3.31
C TYR A 167 13.91 -0.78 -4.64
N CYS A 168 14.02 0.11 -5.62
CA CYS A 168 13.53 -0.12 -6.97
C CYS A 168 14.38 -1.22 -7.62
N VAL A 169 13.80 -2.41 -7.73
CA VAL A 169 14.47 -3.59 -8.30
C VAL A 169 14.05 -3.85 -9.74
N TRP A 170 12.96 -3.23 -10.19
CA TRP A 170 12.50 -3.33 -11.57
C TRP A 170 11.71 -2.06 -11.97
N ALA A 171 11.97 -1.60 -13.18
CA ALA A 171 11.24 -0.50 -13.82
C ALA A 171 11.00 -0.86 -15.28
N GLY A 172 9.77 -0.68 -15.77
CA GLY A 172 9.47 -1.01 -17.15
C GLY A 172 7.99 -0.89 -17.51
N THR A 173 7.66 -1.38 -18.70
CA THR A 173 6.29 -1.38 -19.23
C THR A 173 5.77 -2.82 -19.33
N VAL A 174 4.54 -3.05 -18.84
CA VAL A 174 3.82 -4.31 -18.99
C VAL A 174 2.48 -4.06 -19.69
N TYR A 175 1.92 -5.10 -20.30
CA TYR A 175 0.62 -5.02 -20.99
C TYR A 175 -0.43 -5.82 -20.22
N SER A 176 -1.60 -5.23 -19.99
CA SER A 176 -2.81 -5.88 -19.51
C SER A 176 -3.86 -5.88 -20.60
N ASP A 177 -4.50 -7.02 -20.83
CA ASP A 177 -5.50 -7.18 -21.86
C ASP A 177 -6.93 -6.73 -21.48
N GLY A 178 -7.08 -6.18 -20.27
CA GLY A 178 -8.36 -5.70 -19.74
C GLY A 178 -9.32 -6.81 -19.33
N LYS A 179 -8.86 -8.07 -19.22
CA LYS A 179 -9.72 -9.19 -18.84
C LYS A 179 -9.50 -9.60 -17.40
N LYS A 180 -10.62 -9.89 -16.73
CA LYS A 180 -10.60 -10.48 -15.38
C LYS A 180 -9.81 -11.81 -15.41
N GLY A 181 -8.85 -11.95 -14.51
CA GLY A 181 -8.07 -13.18 -14.34
C GLY A 181 -6.79 -13.29 -15.19
N SER A 182 -6.59 -12.42 -16.19
CA SER A 182 -5.41 -12.46 -17.06
C SER A 182 -4.49 -11.24 -16.97
N GLY A 183 -4.52 -10.54 -15.86
CA GLY A 183 -3.78 -9.28 -15.70
C GLY A 183 -2.27 -9.35 -15.99
N ALA A 184 -1.68 -8.19 -16.19
CA ALA A 184 -0.26 -8.02 -16.48
C ALA A 184 0.62 -8.58 -15.34
N LYS A 185 1.72 -9.26 -15.71
CA LYS A 185 2.73 -9.76 -14.78
C LYS A 185 4.04 -8.99 -14.96
N ILE A 186 4.78 -8.82 -13.87
CA ILE A 186 6.13 -8.25 -13.93
C ILE A 186 7.12 -9.39 -14.20
N PRO A 187 7.89 -9.32 -15.31
CA PRO A 187 8.82 -10.38 -15.66
C PRO A 187 9.85 -10.67 -14.56
N GLY A 188 9.97 -11.94 -14.18
CA GLY A 188 10.94 -12.39 -13.18
C GLY A 188 10.55 -12.15 -11.72
N TYR A 189 9.34 -11.59 -11.44
CA TYR A 189 8.91 -11.30 -10.08
C TYR A 189 7.53 -11.86 -9.78
N ASP A 190 7.40 -12.48 -8.61
CA ASP A 190 6.11 -12.86 -8.03
C ASP A 190 5.70 -11.78 -7.03
N ILE A 191 4.78 -10.91 -7.43
CA ILE A 191 4.28 -9.82 -6.60
C ILE A 191 3.16 -10.24 -5.65
N SER A 192 2.81 -11.52 -5.55
CA SER A 192 1.77 -11.99 -4.60
C SER A 192 2.10 -11.70 -3.15
N ASN A 193 3.40 -11.64 -2.81
CA ASN A 193 3.87 -11.24 -1.49
C ASN A 193 3.81 -9.70 -1.33
N GLU A 194 2.67 -9.19 -0.86
CA GLU A 194 2.44 -7.75 -0.68
C GLU A 194 3.21 -7.14 0.50
N SER A 195 3.66 -7.95 1.46
CA SER A 195 4.50 -7.45 2.55
C SER A 195 5.91 -7.12 2.07
N ARG A 196 6.42 -7.90 1.11
CA ARG A 196 7.74 -7.71 0.52
C ARG A 196 7.75 -6.67 -0.60
N TYR A 197 6.75 -6.74 -1.51
CA TYR A 197 6.77 -5.93 -2.73
C TYR A 197 5.73 -4.82 -2.71
N THR A 198 6.17 -3.60 -3.01
CA THR A 198 5.31 -2.45 -3.30
C THR A 198 5.43 -2.10 -4.77
N ILE A 199 4.29 -1.96 -5.44
CA ILE A 199 4.26 -1.55 -6.85
C ILE A 199 3.67 -0.15 -6.97
N TYR A 200 4.30 0.66 -7.81
CA TYR A 200 3.78 1.94 -8.25
C TYR A 200 3.52 1.90 -9.74
N VAL A 201 2.33 2.30 -10.15
CA VAL A 201 1.86 2.10 -11.51
C VAL A 201 1.28 3.39 -12.07
N ARG A 202 1.48 3.57 -13.37
CA ARG A 202 0.87 4.63 -14.17
C ARG A 202 0.47 4.07 -15.53
N PRO A 203 -0.75 4.36 -16.06
CA PRO A 203 -1.08 4.08 -17.45
C PRO A 203 -0.14 4.84 -18.39
N LYS A 204 0.34 4.18 -19.45
CA LYS A 204 1.29 4.78 -20.38
C LYS A 204 0.64 5.81 -21.31
N SER A 205 -0.54 5.53 -21.84
CA SER A 205 -1.17 6.34 -22.88
C SER A 205 -2.64 6.61 -22.67
N GLN A 206 -3.41 5.66 -22.17
CA GLN A 206 -4.84 5.83 -21.95
C GLN A 206 -5.21 5.62 -20.48
N ALA A 207 -6.20 6.38 -20.04
CA ALA A 207 -6.74 6.23 -18.69
C ALA A 207 -7.37 4.86 -18.49
N CYS A 208 -7.16 4.25 -17.35
CA CYS A 208 -7.78 2.99 -16.98
C CYS A 208 -7.91 2.85 -15.46
N THR A 209 -8.80 1.95 -15.04
CA THR A 209 -8.90 1.52 -13.65
C THR A 209 -8.01 0.30 -13.45
N MET A 210 -7.22 0.30 -12.39
CA MET A 210 -6.23 -0.74 -12.11
C MET A 210 -6.39 -1.28 -10.71
N LEU A 211 -6.09 -2.56 -10.50
CA LEU A 211 -5.91 -3.14 -9.18
C LEU A 211 -4.78 -4.17 -9.18
N ARG A 212 -4.14 -4.33 -8.05
CA ARG A 212 -3.23 -5.45 -7.79
C ARG A 212 -4.05 -6.65 -7.31
N PHE A 213 -3.96 -7.77 -8.02
CA PHE A 213 -4.62 -8.99 -7.64
C PHE A 213 -3.65 -10.17 -7.71
N ARG A 214 -3.30 -10.73 -6.55
CA ARG A 214 -2.29 -11.80 -6.44
C ARG A 214 -0.99 -11.40 -7.16
N ASN A 215 -0.55 -12.21 -8.12
CA ASN A 215 0.67 -11.99 -8.91
C ASN A 215 0.41 -11.22 -10.22
N SER A 216 -0.58 -10.33 -10.26
CA SER A 216 -0.92 -9.61 -11.50
C SER A 216 -1.53 -8.23 -11.24
N ILE A 217 -1.53 -7.40 -12.29
CA ILE A 217 -2.20 -6.10 -12.33
C ILE A 217 -3.35 -6.21 -13.32
N TRP A 218 -4.57 -6.09 -12.82
CA TRP A 218 -5.78 -6.09 -13.65
C TRP A 218 -6.15 -4.67 -14.06
N THR A 219 -6.76 -4.54 -15.23
CA THR A 219 -7.31 -3.30 -15.76
C THR A 219 -8.72 -3.50 -16.29
N ASP A 220 -9.52 -2.44 -16.33
CA ASP A 220 -10.87 -2.44 -16.91
C ASP A 220 -10.86 -2.43 -18.45
N VAL A 221 -9.77 -1.97 -19.05
CA VAL A 221 -9.57 -1.92 -20.52
C VAL A 221 -8.16 -2.39 -20.87
N PRO A 222 -7.89 -2.83 -22.11
CA PRO A 222 -6.54 -3.13 -22.56
C PRO A 222 -5.63 -1.92 -22.42
N ALA A 223 -4.49 -2.05 -21.72
CA ALA A 223 -3.61 -0.94 -21.45
C ALA A 223 -2.14 -1.35 -21.31
N TYR A 224 -1.25 -0.47 -21.74
CA TYR A 224 0.18 -0.50 -21.36
C TYR A 224 0.36 0.27 -20.07
N LEU A 225 1.04 -0.35 -19.12
CA LEU A 225 1.28 0.18 -17.78
C LEU A 225 2.78 0.36 -17.56
N ASN A 226 3.19 1.54 -17.18
CA ASN A 226 4.52 1.77 -16.64
C ASN A 226 4.50 1.39 -15.16
N VAL A 227 5.45 0.57 -14.74
CA VAL A 227 5.49 0.01 -13.39
C VAL A 227 6.87 0.19 -12.79
N LEU A 228 6.89 0.58 -11.52
CA LEU A 228 8.06 0.58 -10.64
C LEU A 228 7.81 -0.45 -9.54
N LEU A 229 8.73 -1.41 -9.39
CA LEU A 229 8.67 -2.44 -8.36
C LEU A 229 9.72 -2.16 -7.29
N PHE A 230 9.27 -2.03 -6.06
CA PHE A 230 10.13 -1.88 -4.88
C PHE A 230 10.12 -3.15 -4.04
N ASP A 231 11.31 -3.65 -3.72
CA ASP A 231 11.52 -4.76 -2.80
C ASP A 231 11.94 -4.19 -1.43
N HIS A 232 11.24 -4.56 -0.36
CA HIS A 232 11.55 -4.15 1.02
C HIS A 232 12.49 -5.15 1.74
N ASN A 233 12.87 -6.23 1.06
CA ASN A 233 13.85 -7.19 1.54
C ASN A 233 14.73 -7.68 0.38
N PRO A 234 15.40 -6.75 -0.35
CA PRO A 234 16.28 -7.14 -1.46
C PRO A 234 17.53 -7.81 -0.95
N ASP A 235 18.20 -8.54 -1.85
CA ASP A 235 19.55 -9.01 -1.59
C ASP A 235 20.54 -7.84 -1.76
N LEU A 236 21.00 -7.31 -0.64
CA LEU A 236 22.00 -6.24 -0.58
C LEU A 236 23.44 -6.76 -0.53
N SER A 237 23.68 -8.08 -0.64
CA SER A 237 25.02 -8.67 -0.66
C SER A 237 25.78 -8.34 -1.95
N VAL A 238 25.05 -8.13 -3.05
CA VAL A 238 25.64 -7.75 -4.33
C VAL A 238 25.91 -6.24 -4.32
N LEU A 239 27.18 -5.90 -4.20
CA LEU A 239 27.62 -4.52 -4.08
C LEU A 239 27.78 -3.84 -5.45
N PRO A 240 27.65 -2.51 -5.53
CA PRO A 240 28.01 -1.76 -6.72
C PRO A 240 29.53 -1.80 -6.93
N LYS A 241 29.96 -1.73 -8.18
CA LYS A 241 31.39 -1.62 -8.52
C LYS A 241 32.00 -0.34 -7.93
N TYR A 242 31.21 0.75 -7.94
CA TYR A 242 31.52 2.04 -7.33
C TYR A 242 30.26 2.54 -6.61
N GLY A 243 30.38 3.03 -5.38
CA GLY A 243 29.23 3.56 -4.68
C GLY A 243 29.38 3.59 -3.16
N ILE A 244 28.25 3.77 -2.49
CA ILE A 244 28.14 3.87 -1.05
C ILE A 244 27.45 2.62 -0.50
N GLN A 245 28.03 2.07 0.55
CA GLN A 245 27.45 1.00 1.33
C GLN A 245 27.43 1.41 2.81
N ILE A 246 26.34 1.11 3.49
CA ILE A 246 26.23 1.25 4.95
C ILE A 246 25.99 -0.14 5.51
N CYS A 247 26.81 -0.53 6.49
CA CYS A 247 26.67 -1.79 7.19
C CYS A 247 26.29 -1.53 8.66
N ASN A 248 25.54 -2.46 9.25
CA ASN A 248 25.32 -2.46 10.68
C ASN A 248 26.56 -3.02 11.45
N GLN A 249 26.48 -3.03 12.77
CA GLN A 249 27.55 -3.52 13.64
C GLN A 249 27.96 -4.98 13.40
N ASN A 250 27.10 -5.77 12.76
CA ASN A 250 27.35 -7.18 12.40
C ASN A 250 27.89 -7.33 10.96
N GLY A 251 28.24 -6.23 10.30
CA GLY A 251 28.72 -6.23 8.92
C GLY A 251 27.64 -6.46 7.86
N LYS A 252 26.35 -6.56 8.25
CA LYS A 252 25.25 -6.73 7.29
C LYS A 252 24.95 -5.40 6.61
N THR A 253 24.92 -5.39 5.29
CA THR A 253 24.54 -4.22 4.49
C THR A 253 23.09 -3.82 4.76
N THR A 254 22.87 -2.57 5.08
CA THR A 254 21.54 -1.96 5.34
C THR A 254 21.18 -0.91 4.28
N TYR A 255 22.18 -0.37 3.59
CA TYR A 255 22.02 0.52 2.44
C TYR A 255 23.07 0.26 1.38
N THR A 256 22.68 0.39 0.12
CA THR A 256 23.59 0.39 -1.03
C THR A 256 23.08 1.37 -2.09
N SER A 257 24.01 2.08 -2.72
CA SER A 257 23.73 2.94 -3.87
C SER A 257 23.52 2.18 -5.18
N LYS A 258 23.57 0.84 -5.17
CA LYS A 258 23.29 0.00 -6.33
C LYS A 258 21.88 0.20 -6.88
N TYR A 259 20.91 0.38 -5.98
CA TYR A 259 19.50 0.57 -6.32
C TYR A 259 19.01 1.94 -5.88
N CYS A 260 18.07 2.51 -6.63
CA CYS A 260 17.38 3.71 -6.21
C CYS A 260 16.40 3.36 -5.07
N PRO A 261 16.53 3.97 -3.89
CA PRO A 261 15.58 3.72 -2.80
C PRO A 261 14.21 4.32 -3.12
N LEU A 262 13.17 3.81 -2.45
CA LEU A 262 11.86 4.45 -2.47
C LEU A 262 11.99 5.81 -1.80
N MET A 263 11.74 6.84 -2.57
CA MET A 263 11.82 8.23 -2.13
C MET A 263 10.44 8.75 -1.77
N GLY A 264 10.38 9.66 -0.85
CA GLY A 264 9.25 10.46 -0.40
C GLY A 264 7.94 10.24 -1.15
N GLY A 265 7.20 11.29 -1.38
CA GLY A 265 5.98 11.19 -2.16
C GLY A 265 4.86 12.07 -1.60
N GLN A 266 3.65 11.73 -1.98
CA GLN A 266 2.44 12.40 -1.51
C GLN A 266 1.43 11.35 -1.05
N LEU A 267 0.98 11.46 0.19
CA LEU A 267 -0.19 10.75 0.66
C LEU A 267 -1.44 11.45 0.12
N LEU A 268 -2.30 10.69 -0.51
CA LEU A 268 -3.56 11.12 -1.09
C LEU A 268 -4.67 10.55 -0.21
N SER A 269 -5.25 11.38 0.65
CA SER A 269 -6.19 10.96 1.71
C SER A 269 -7.66 10.99 1.28
N ALA A 270 -7.96 11.41 0.06
CA ALA A 270 -9.31 11.38 -0.52
C ALA A 270 -9.47 10.20 -1.48
N MET A 271 -10.72 9.77 -1.72
CA MET A 271 -11.02 8.74 -2.73
C MET A 271 -10.66 9.17 -4.14
N SER A 272 -10.72 10.47 -4.42
CA SER A 272 -10.39 11.06 -5.72
C SER A 272 -9.71 12.40 -5.57
N GLY A 273 -8.94 12.79 -6.59
CA GLY A 273 -8.25 14.08 -6.61
C GLY A 273 -7.13 14.15 -7.63
N ASN A 274 -6.24 15.11 -7.45
CA ASN A 274 -5.07 15.28 -8.30
C ASN A 274 -3.79 15.14 -7.47
N SER A 275 -2.81 14.45 -8.03
CA SER A 275 -1.44 14.48 -7.52
C SER A 275 -0.79 15.83 -7.86
N LYS A 276 0.12 16.28 -6.98
CA LYS A 276 0.98 17.45 -7.22
C LYS A 276 2.06 17.20 -8.29
N TYR A 277 2.33 15.93 -8.62
CA TYR A 277 3.38 15.57 -9.56
C TYR A 277 2.90 15.64 -11.02
N LYS A 278 3.79 16.00 -11.93
CA LYS A 278 3.53 15.97 -13.36
C LYS A 278 3.46 14.54 -13.90
N THR A 279 4.30 13.66 -13.35
CA THR A 279 4.42 12.26 -13.76
C THR A 279 4.21 11.33 -12.56
N PRO A 280 3.00 11.31 -11.94
CA PRO A 280 2.76 10.50 -10.75
C PRO A 280 2.71 9.02 -11.09
N TYR A 281 3.31 8.21 -10.22
CA TYR A 281 3.10 6.78 -10.14
C TYR A 281 2.40 6.47 -8.83
N PHE A 282 1.31 5.73 -8.89
CA PHE A 282 0.44 5.48 -7.74
C PHE A 282 0.70 4.10 -7.15
N ASN A 283 0.77 4.04 -5.83
CA ASN A 283 0.84 2.78 -5.10
C ASN A 283 -0.42 1.98 -5.37
N LEU A 284 -0.27 0.87 -6.09
CA LEU A 284 -1.39 0.04 -6.46
C LEU A 284 -1.67 -1.02 -5.39
N ALA A 285 -2.93 -1.14 -5.04
CA ALA A 285 -3.45 -2.05 -4.05
C ALA A 285 -4.64 -2.84 -4.56
N ASN A 286 -5.12 -3.80 -3.76
CA ASN A 286 -6.46 -4.34 -3.83
C ASN A 286 -7.30 -3.62 -2.78
N TYR A 287 -7.99 -2.56 -3.16
CA TYR A 287 -8.74 -1.72 -2.23
C TYR A 287 -9.92 -2.42 -1.56
N GLY A 288 -10.24 -3.64 -1.98
CA GLY A 288 -11.30 -4.46 -1.42
C GLY A 288 -12.46 -4.68 -2.39
N THR A 289 -13.56 -5.15 -1.83
CA THR A 289 -14.79 -5.44 -2.55
C THR A 289 -15.97 -4.71 -1.93
N PHE A 290 -16.98 -4.41 -2.72
CA PHE A 290 -18.21 -3.81 -2.25
C PHE A 290 -19.42 -4.37 -3.04
N VAL A 291 -20.64 -4.13 -2.55
CA VAL A 291 -21.87 -4.50 -3.24
C VAL A 291 -22.15 -3.44 -4.29
N SER A 292 -21.98 -3.77 -5.57
CA SER A 292 -22.13 -2.79 -6.66
C SER A 292 -23.57 -2.64 -7.15
N SER A 293 -24.35 -3.70 -7.06
CA SER A 293 -25.79 -3.65 -7.39
C SER A 293 -26.58 -4.70 -6.63
N ILE A 294 -27.85 -4.38 -6.39
CA ILE A 294 -28.87 -5.29 -5.89
C ILE A 294 -30.06 -5.17 -6.84
N LYS A 295 -30.34 -6.22 -7.58
CA LYS A 295 -31.41 -6.22 -8.53
C LYS A 295 -32.14 -7.57 -8.55
N ASN A 296 -33.47 -7.56 -8.39
CA ASN A 296 -34.30 -8.76 -8.42
C ASN A 296 -33.81 -9.86 -7.45
N LYS A 297 -33.47 -9.50 -6.20
CA LYS A 297 -32.94 -10.43 -5.19
C LYS A 297 -31.56 -11.03 -5.52
N ASN A 298 -30.86 -10.47 -6.49
CA ASN A 298 -29.47 -10.82 -6.77
C ASN A 298 -28.55 -9.69 -6.37
N TYR A 299 -27.33 -10.04 -6.00
CA TYR A 299 -26.26 -9.09 -5.72
C TYR A 299 -25.09 -9.29 -6.68
N ASP A 300 -24.40 -8.19 -6.96
CA ASP A 300 -23.10 -8.21 -7.61
C ASP A 300 -22.04 -7.66 -6.65
N LEU A 301 -20.99 -8.43 -6.45
CA LEU A 301 -19.79 -7.97 -5.74
C LEU A 301 -18.79 -7.44 -6.76
N ALA A 302 -18.30 -6.25 -6.50
CA ALA A 302 -17.33 -5.58 -7.32
C ALA A 302 -16.00 -5.42 -6.62
N ALA A 303 -14.91 -5.58 -7.36
CA ALA A 303 -13.58 -5.18 -6.91
C ALA A 303 -13.39 -3.67 -7.11
N LEU A 304 -12.82 -3.02 -6.10
CA LEU A 304 -12.38 -1.64 -6.17
C LEU A 304 -10.97 -1.55 -6.74
N GLY A 305 -10.79 -0.66 -7.69
CA GLY A 305 -9.51 -0.34 -8.30
C GLY A 305 -9.23 1.16 -8.28
N LEU A 306 -8.04 1.53 -8.67
CA LEU A 306 -7.60 2.92 -8.84
C LEU A 306 -7.68 3.30 -10.31
N TYR A 307 -8.59 4.20 -10.64
CA TYR A 307 -8.60 4.88 -11.94
C TYR A 307 -7.54 5.95 -11.96
N VAL A 308 -6.81 6.04 -13.07
CA VAL A 308 -5.79 7.05 -13.26
C VAL A 308 -5.91 7.65 -14.66
N SER A 309 -5.90 9.00 -14.72
CA SER A 309 -5.88 9.79 -15.95
C SER A 309 -4.95 10.98 -15.77
N GLY A 310 -3.76 10.91 -16.34
CA GLY A 310 -2.74 11.93 -16.12
C GLY A 310 -2.30 12.00 -14.66
N ASN A 311 -2.57 13.12 -13.98
CA ASN A 311 -2.34 13.32 -12.56
C ASN A 311 -3.59 13.13 -11.68
N TYR A 312 -4.78 12.92 -12.30
CA TYR A 312 -6.03 12.63 -11.62
C TYR A 312 -6.11 11.15 -11.24
N TYR A 313 -6.65 10.88 -10.06
CA TYR A 313 -6.94 9.53 -9.56
C TYR A 313 -8.33 9.45 -8.93
N ASP A 314 -8.89 8.23 -8.93
CA ASP A 314 -10.21 7.95 -8.34
C ASP A 314 -10.31 6.47 -7.96
N VAL A 315 -10.71 6.17 -6.71
CA VAL A 315 -10.99 4.80 -6.26
C VAL A 315 -12.41 4.45 -6.66
N ARG A 316 -12.58 3.50 -7.59
CA ARG A 316 -13.88 3.16 -8.12
C ARG A 316 -14.01 1.70 -8.53
N PHE A 317 -15.19 1.34 -8.98
CA PHE A 317 -15.49 0.04 -9.56
C PHE A 317 -14.54 -0.34 -10.70
N LEU A 318 -14.03 -1.56 -10.65
CA LEU A 318 -13.24 -2.12 -11.73
C LEU A 318 -13.99 -3.23 -12.46
N ALA A 319 -14.44 -4.26 -11.74
CA ALA A 319 -15.12 -5.40 -12.34
C ALA A 319 -15.98 -6.14 -11.31
N THR A 320 -17.07 -6.74 -11.74
CA THR A 320 -17.82 -7.72 -10.93
C THR A 320 -16.95 -8.95 -10.69
N VAL A 321 -16.72 -9.30 -9.44
CA VAL A 321 -15.90 -10.45 -9.05
C VAL A 321 -16.71 -11.65 -8.63
N ASP A 322 -17.93 -11.43 -8.14
CA ASP A 322 -18.88 -12.45 -7.75
C ASP A 322 -20.31 -11.95 -7.90
N SER A 323 -21.28 -12.86 -7.97
CA SER A 323 -22.69 -12.56 -7.96
C SER A 323 -23.47 -13.72 -7.36
N GLY A 324 -24.61 -13.43 -6.73
CA GLY A 324 -25.40 -14.45 -6.08
C GLY A 324 -26.84 -14.00 -5.80
N TRP A 325 -27.62 -14.92 -5.24
CA TRP A 325 -28.97 -14.64 -4.79
C TRP A 325 -28.98 -14.16 -3.34
N MET A 326 -29.83 -13.17 -3.04
CA MET A 326 -30.09 -12.71 -1.69
C MET A 326 -31.59 -12.63 -1.44
N GLY A 327 -32.02 -12.98 -0.23
CA GLY A 327 -33.43 -12.90 0.17
C GLY A 327 -33.97 -11.46 0.26
N ASP A 328 -35.21 -11.35 0.70
CA ASP A 328 -35.99 -10.11 0.71
C ASP A 328 -35.50 -8.99 1.65
N MET A 329 -34.44 -9.18 2.41
CA MET A 329 -34.07 -8.32 3.54
C MET A 329 -33.03 -7.23 3.26
N TRP A 330 -32.56 -7.04 2.02
CA TRP A 330 -31.53 -6.04 1.76
C TRP A 330 -31.95 -4.95 0.77
N THR A 331 -31.82 -3.71 1.21
CA THR A 331 -32.16 -2.51 0.42
C THR A 331 -30.97 -1.58 0.16
N ASN A 332 -29.75 -1.95 0.56
CA ASN A 332 -28.63 -1.02 0.50
C ASN A 332 -27.97 -1.01 -0.89
N ASN A 333 -28.17 0.07 -1.62
CA ASN A 333 -27.56 0.34 -2.91
C ASN A 333 -26.11 0.76 -2.70
N GLY A 334 -25.20 -0.07 -3.09
CA GLY A 334 -23.82 0.09 -3.48
C GLY A 334 -23.03 1.37 -3.18
N ASN A 335 -23.16 1.96 -2.00
CA ASN A 335 -22.24 3.02 -1.60
C ASN A 335 -20.93 2.41 -1.14
N VAL A 336 -19.86 2.82 -1.78
CA VAL A 336 -18.50 2.49 -1.33
C VAL A 336 -18.27 3.14 0.02
N GLN A 337 -18.12 2.31 1.06
CA GLN A 337 -17.87 2.76 2.44
C GLN A 337 -16.44 2.42 2.83
N GLY A 338 -15.85 3.23 3.71
CA GLY A 338 -14.53 3.00 4.26
C GLY A 338 -13.53 4.11 3.95
N ILE A 339 -12.37 4.00 4.55
CA ILE A 339 -11.25 4.90 4.31
C ILE A 339 -10.42 4.36 3.15
N TYR A 340 -10.24 5.20 2.15
CA TYR A 340 -9.39 4.94 1.00
C TYR A 340 -8.36 6.05 0.90
N ASN A 341 -7.11 5.69 1.11
CA ASN A 341 -6.00 6.55 0.80
C ASN A 341 -5.01 5.79 -0.08
N THR A 342 -4.25 6.52 -0.86
CA THR A 342 -3.16 5.95 -1.64
C THR A 342 -1.93 6.85 -1.52
N HIS A 343 -0.81 6.34 -1.96
CA HIS A 343 0.43 7.10 -1.98
C HIS A 343 0.92 7.18 -3.41
N CYS A 344 1.43 8.34 -3.84
CA CYS A 344 2.05 8.49 -5.13
C CYS A 344 3.45 9.08 -5.01
N ILE A 345 4.30 8.72 -5.95
CA ILE A 345 5.68 9.20 -6.08
C ILE A 345 5.87 9.89 -7.42
N ASP A 346 6.90 10.71 -7.51
CA ASP A 346 7.32 11.30 -8.79
C ASP A 346 8.08 10.26 -9.62
N GLY A 347 7.49 9.87 -10.74
CA GLY A 347 8.14 8.91 -11.66
C GLY A 347 9.39 9.45 -12.32
N ASP A 348 9.52 10.76 -12.45
CA ASP A 348 10.69 11.39 -13.05
C ASP A 348 11.97 11.15 -12.23
N LEU A 349 11.87 10.67 -11.00
CA LEU A 349 13.01 10.26 -10.18
C LEU A 349 13.57 8.89 -10.58
N TYR A 350 12.81 8.05 -11.30
CA TYR A 350 13.15 6.64 -11.56
C TYR A 350 13.31 6.29 -13.03
N LEU A 351 12.69 7.06 -13.95
CA LEU A 351 12.62 6.77 -15.39
C LEU A 351 13.07 7.93 -16.28
#